data_c5e726bc537901d8983addd12f8f3a32
#
_entry.id   c5e726bc537901d8983addd12f8f3a32
#
_cell.length_a   1.000
_cell.length_b   1.000
_cell.length_c   1.000
_cell.angle_alpha   90.00
_cell.angle_beta   90.00
_cell.angle_gamma   90.00
#
_symmetry.space_group_name_H-M   'P 1'
#
loop_
_entity.id
_entity.type
_entity.pdbx_description
1 polymer ?
#
loop_
_entity_poly.entity_id
_entity_poly.type
_entity_poly.pdbx_seq_one_letter_code
_entity_poly.pdbx_strand_id
1 'polypeptide(L)'
;YAMCILEEMQWIKTKSIHAAEYFHGTLELVEEDTSLILFYGEDETRPLMDRVMDFSKKVTKVINVFDTKEIELPFTDAEYRKIVSPMVMYAMTERLSCHLEKERNHPLTTRRYYRQMEY
;
A
#
# COMPACT_ATOMS: atom_id res chain seq x y z
N TYR A 1 4.02 -1.09 5.59
CA TYR A 1 3.63 -2.28 4.85
C TYR A 1 4.71 -2.69 3.84
N ALA A 2 5.12 -1.81 2.93
CA ALA A 2 6.07 -2.13 1.87
C ALA A 2 7.37 -2.74 2.43
N MET A 3 8.09 -2.03 3.26
CA MET A 3 9.38 -2.46 3.81
C MET A 3 9.27 -3.76 4.63
N CYS A 4 8.33 -3.85 5.58
CA CYS A 4 8.27 -5.00 6.50
C CYS A 4 7.60 -6.23 5.88
N ILE A 5 6.56 -6.05 5.09
CA ILE A 5 5.81 -7.19 4.53
C ILE A 5 6.31 -7.53 3.14
N LEU A 6 6.28 -6.56 2.21
CA LEU A 6 6.62 -6.89 0.83
C LEU A 6 8.12 -7.17 0.65
N GLU A 7 8.99 -6.35 1.22
CA GLU A 7 10.44 -6.53 1.05
C GLU A 7 11.01 -7.59 2.00
N GLU A 8 10.79 -7.44 3.31
CA GLU A 8 11.39 -8.33 4.32
C GLU A 8 10.81 -9.73 4.29
N MET A 9 9.46 -9.84 4.26
CA MET A 9 8.78 -11.14 4.38
C MET A 9 8.49 -11.79 3.03
N GLN A 10 8.24 -11.01 1.99
CA GLN A 10 7.86 -11.53 0.67
C GLN A 10 8.93 -11.38 -0.39
N TRP A 11 10.05 -10.69 -0.09
CA TRP A 11 11.18 -10.44 -0.99
C TRP A 11 10.76 -9.77 -2.31
N ILE A 12 9.71 -8.97 -2.25
CA ILE A 12 9.24 -8.15 -3.38
C ILE A 12 9.93 -6.79 -3.26
N LYS A 13 10.65 -6.40 -4.29
CA LYS A 13 11.28 -5.07 -4.35
C LYS A 13 10.21 -4.01 -4.48
N THR A 14 10.22 -3.02 -3.61
CA THR A 14 9.25 -1.93 -3.61
C THR A 14 9.91 -0.57 -3.46
N LYS A 15 9.15 0.47 -3.72
CA LYS A 15 9.48 1.83 -3.35
C LYS A 15 8.25 2.46 -2.69
N SER A 16 8.35 2.70 -1.39
CA SER A 16 7.31 3.37 -0.63
C SER A 16 7.44 4.88 -0.75
N ILE A 17 6.37 5.56 -1.17
CA ILE A 17 6.36 7.00 -1.43
C ILE A 17 5.11 7.62 -0.85
N HIS A 18 5.25 8.73 -0.15
CA HIS A 18 4.13 9.56 0.25
C HIS A 18 3.58 10.33 -0.96
N ALA A 19 2.24 10.45 -1.06
CA ALA A 19 1.59 11.09 -2.21
C ALA A 19 2.07 12.52 -2.46
N ALA A 20 2.41 13.28 -1.41
CA ALA A 20 2.95 14.63 -1.54
C ALA A 20 4.32 14.66 -2.24
N GLU A 21 5.10 13.57 -2.13
CA GLU A 21 6.46 13.48 -2.69
C GLU A 21 6.50 12.83 -4.08
N TYR A 22 5.41 12.21 -4.50
CA TYR A 22 5.35 11.44 -5.73
C TYR A 22 5.81 12.24 -6.96
N PHE A 23 5.39 13.51 -7.06
CA PHE A 23 5.71 14.41 -8.16
C PHE A 23 7.10 15.05 -8.09
N HIS A 24 7.88 14.76 -7.05
CA HIS A 24 9.27 15.25 -6.90
C HIS A 24 10.31 14.28 -7.47
N GLY A 25 9.94 13.49 -8.48
CA GLY A 25 10.83 12.62 -9.24
C GLY A 25 10.39 11.16 -9.35
N THR A 26 9.59 10.64 -8.42
CA THR A 26 9.15 9.23 -8.47
C THR A 26 8.28 8.94 -9.69
N LEU A 27 7.48 9.90 -10.15
CA LEU A 27 6.67 9.78 -11.36
C LEU A 27 7.51 9.36 -12.59
N GLU A 28 8.77 9.79 -12.68
CA GLU A 28 9.67 9.48 -13.80
C GLU A 28 10.10 8.01 -13.86
N LEU A 29 9.83 7.24 -12.80
CA LEU A 29 10.11 5.81 -12.74
C LEU A 29 8.90 4.95 -13.14
N VAL A 30 7.77 5.58 -13.44
CA VAL A 30 6.52 4.87 -13.75
C VAL A 30 6.43 4.64 -15.24
N GLU A 31 6.47 3.40 -15.64
CA GLU A 31 6.30 2.92 -17.00
C GLU A 31 4.94 2.22 -17.16
N GLU A 32 4.57 1.84 -18.38
CA GLU A 32 3.27 1.26 -18.71
C GLU A 32 2.94 -0.02 -17.91
N ASP A 33 3.94 -0.80 -17.56
CA ASP A 33 3.85 -2.05 -16.81
C ASP A 33 4.20 -1.92 -15.32
N THR A 34 4.53 -0.71 -14.86
CA THR A 34 4.83 -0.47 -13.45
C THR A 34 3.61 -0.74 -12.59
N SER A 35 3.75 -1.68 -11.65
CA SER A 35 2.68 -1.98 -10.69
C SER A 35 2.65 -0.96 -9.57
N LEU A 36 1.53 -0.27 -9.44
CA LEU A 36 1.27 0.66 -8.36
C LEU A 36 0.24 0.08 -7.38
N ILE A 37 0.50 0.30 -6.09
CA ILE A 37 -0.48 0.06 -5.03
C ILE A 37 -0.75 1.39 -4.35
N LEU A 38 -1.99 1.87 -4.42
CA LEU A 38 -2.42 3.13 -3.85
C LEU A 38 -3.25 2.88 -2.60
N PHE A 39 -2.83 3.46 -1.48
CA PHE A 39 -3.52 3.35 -0.19
C PHE A 39 -4.24 4.67 0.12
N TYR A 40 -5.56 4.63 0.09
CA TYR A 40 -6.42 5.78 0.38
C TYR A 40 -6.92 5.77 1.83
N GLY A 41 -6.48 6.75 2.61
CA GLY A 41 -7.07 7.09 3.89
C GLY A 41 -8.28 8.01 3.77
N GLU A 42 -8.80 8.49 4.91
CA GLU A 42 -9.97 9.36 4.97
C GLU A 42 -9.67 10.74 5.59
N ASP A 43 -8.40 11.06 5.74
CA ASP A 43 -7.95 12.35 6.24
C ASP A 43 -7.90 13.43 5.15
N GLU A 44 -7.51 14.63 5.56
CA GLU A 44 -7.42 15.81 4.71
C GLU A 44 -6.36 15.72 3.61
N THR A 45 -5.47 14.74 3.65
CA THR A 45 -4.43 14.53 2.62
C THR A 45 -4.91 13.71 1.44
N ARG A 46 -6.13 13.16 1.50
CA ARG A 46 -6.73 12.35 0.43
C ARG A 46 -6.66 12.97 -0.96
N PRO A 47 -6.88 14.29 -1.17
CA PRO A 47 -6.76 14.91 -2.49
C PRO A 47 -5.37 14.78 -3.13
N LEU A 48 -4.31 14.60 -2.34
CA LEU A 48 -2.97 14.33 -2.87
C LEU A 48 -2.92 12.96 -3.57
N MET A 49 -3.61 11.97 -3.02
CA MET A 49 -3.71 10.64 -3.62
C MET A 49 -4.59 10.66 -4.87
N ASP A 50 -5.67 11.45 -4.89
CA ASP A 50 -6.49 11.65 -6.09
C ASP A 50 -5.63 12.18 -7.25
N ARG A 51 -4.76 13.14 -6.98
CA ARG A 51 -3.81 13.67 -7.97
C ARG A 51 -2.84 12.59 -8.48
N VAL A 52 -2.34 11.72 -7.60
CA VAL A 52 -1.48 10.59 -7.99
C VAL A 52 -2.26 9.62 -8.89
N MET A 53 -3.50 9.29 -8.52
CA MET A 53 -4.36 8.40 -9.30
C MET A 53 -4.63 8.96 -10.71
N ASP A 54 -4.99 10.24 -10.82
CA ASP A 54 -5.30 10.89 -12.09
C ASP A 54 -4.11 10.91 -13.05
N PHE A 55 -2.91 11.07 -12.51
CA PHE A 55 -1.69 10.94 -13.30
C PHE A 55 -1.43 9.48 -13.67
N SER A 56 -1.46 8.59 -12.69
CA SER A 56 -1.07 7.18 -12.85
C SER A 56 -1.93 6.45 -13.89
N LYS A 57 -3.22 6.74 -13.96
CA LYS A 57 -4.14 6.20 -14.99
C LYS A 57 -3.72 6.52 -16.43
N LYS A 58 -2.91 7.54 -16.63
CA LYS A 58 -2.43 7.96 -17.98
C LYS A 58 -1.16 7.23 -18.39
N VAL A 59 -0.41 6.67 -17.43
CA VAL A 59 0.96 6.18 -17.66
C VAL A 59 1.13 4.69 -17.36
N THR A 60 0.32 4.10 -16.49
CA THR A 60 0.38 2.65 -16.23
C THR A 60 -0.98 1.98 -16.28
N LYS A 61 -0.98 0.70 -16.63
CA LYS A 61 -2.19 -0.16 -16.66
C LYS A 61 -2.37 -0.99 -15.39
N VAL A 62 -1.36 -1.01 -14.51
CA VAL A 62 -1.34 -1.92 -13.35
C VAL A 62 -1.48 -1.12 -12.07
N ILE A 63 -2.71 -0.73 -11.73
CA ILE A 63 -3.03 0.04 -10.52
C ILE A 63 -3.94 -0.79 -9.62
N ASN A 64 -3.50 -1.03 -8.39
CA ASN A 64 -4.28 -1.65 -7.34
C ASN A 64 -4.61 -0.60 -6.28
N VAL A 65 -5.85 -0.49 -5.91
CA VAL A 65 -6.33 0.52 -4.95
C VAL A 65 -6.86 -0.16 -3.71
N PHE A 66 -6.45 0.33 -2.57
CA PHE A 66 -7.02 0.01 -1.26
C PHE A 66 -7.58 1.30 -0.67
N ASP A 67 -8.90 1.40 -0.64
CA ASP A 67 -9.61 2.58 -0.15
C ASP A 67 -10.42 2.22 1.09
N THR A 68 -10.12 2.86 2.22
CA THR A 68 -10.82 2.61 3.47
C THR A 68 -12.31 3.00 3.40
N LYS A 69 -12.69 3.88 2.49
CA LYS A 69 -14.11 4.25 2.27
C LYS A 69 -14.96 3.11 1.72
N GLU A 70 -14.34 2.13 1.06
CA GLU A 70 -15.05 0.94 0.56
C GLU A 70 -15.44 -0.03 1.68
N ILE A 71 -14.92 0.17 2.89
CA ILE A 71 -15.25 -0.66 4.04
C ILE A 71 -16.36 0.01 4.85
N GLU A 72 -17.50 -0.66 4.94
CA GLU A 72 -18.58 -0.22 5.82
C GLU A 72 -18.17 -0.39 7.29
N LEU A 73 -18.33 0.69 8.04
CA LEU A 73 -18.12 0.72 9.48
C LEU A 73 -19.45 1.10 10.15
N PRO A 74 -20.32 0.11 10.45
CA PRO A 74 -21.58 0.38 11.11
C PRO A 74 -21.32 1.04 12.48
N PHE A 75 -22.16 1.99 12.84
CA PHE A 75 -22.06 2.74 14.11
C PHE A 75 -20.86 3.69 14.24
N THR A 76 -20.17 4.02 13.13
CA THR A 76 -19.08 4.98 13.14
C THR A 76 -19.50 6.25 12.40
N ASP A 77 -19.54 7.36 13.13
CA ASP A 77 -19.84 8.67 12.54
C ASP A 77 -18.71 9.12 11.59
N ALA A 78 -19.06 9.91 10.58
CA ALA A 78 -18.15 10.36 9.54
C ALA A 78 -16.90 11.10 10.10
N GLU A 79 -17.07 11.84 11.20
CA GLU A 79 -15.96 12.56 11.85
C GLU A 79 -14.90 11.63 12.46
N TYR A 80 -15.30 10.44 12.89
CA TYR A 80 -14.38 9.45 13.47
C TYR A 80 -13.71 8.58 12.42
N ARG A 81 -14.28 8.49 11.23
CA ARG A 81 -13.71 7.65 10.16
C ARG A 81 -12.27 8.02 9.82
N LYS A 82 -11.94 9.30 9.77
CA LYS A 82 -10.56 9.77 9.53
C LYS A 82 -9.57 9.30 10.61
N ILE A 83 -10.04 9.16 11.86
CA ILE A 83 -9.22 8.72 12.99
C ILE A 83 -9.00 7.21 12.94
N VAL A 84 -10.03 6.44 12.54
CA VAL A 84 -9.96 4.98 12.51
C VAL A 84 -9.50 4.41 11.16
N SER A 85 -9.49 5.20 10.10
CA SER A 85 -9.08 4.74 8.76
C SER A 85 -7.69 4.09 8.70
N PRO A 86 -6.67 4.51 9.46
CA PRO A 86 -5.40 3.78 9.53
C PRO A 86 -5.53 2.35 10.07
N MET A 87 -6.46 2.12 11.02
CA MET A 87 -6.72 0.77 11.57
C MET A 87 -7.44 -0.10 10.54
N VAL A 88 -8.38 0.50 9.77
CA VAL A 88 -9.04 -0.18 8.65
C VAL A 88 -8.01 -0.57 7.59
N MET A 89 -7.13 0.36 7.21
CA MET A 89 -6.05 0.09 6.25
C MET A 89 -5.13 -1.03 6.75
N TYR A 90 -4.81 -1.03 8.06
CA TYR A 90 -4.04 -2.11 8.66
C TYR A 90 -4.74 -3.47 8.47
N ALA A 91 -6.03 -3.57 8.78
CA ALA A 91 -6.78 -4.81 8.61
C ALA A 91 -6.83 -5.27 7.13
N MET A 92 -7.02 -4.34 6.19
CA MET A 92 -6.98 -4.63 4.75
C MET A 92 -5.61 -5.18 4.32
N THR A 93 -4.53 -4.56 4.78
CA THR A 93 -3.15 -4.98 4.42
C THR A 93 -2.74 -6.27 5.11
N GLU A 94 -3.19 -6.55 6.34
CA GLU A 94 -3.01 -7.86 6.98
C GLU A 94 -3.69 -8.97 6.17
N ARG A 95 -4.91 -8.73 5.72
CA ARG A 95 -5.60 -9.69 4.84
C ARG A 95 -4.86 -9.90 3.51
N LEU A 96 -4.36 -8.82 2.90
CA LEU A 96 -3.53 -8.91 1.71
C LEU A 96 -2.28 -9.76 1.95
N SER A 97 -1.64 -9.61 3.12
CA SER A 97 -0.46 -10.40 3.49
C SER A 97 -0.76 -11.90 3.51
N CYS A 98 -1.90 -12.32 4.08
CA CYS A 98 -2.32 -13.72 4.08
C CYS A 98 -2.56 -14.26 2.66
N HIS A 99 -3.13 -13.45 1.77
CA HIS A 99 -3.31 -13.84 0.38
C HIS A 99 -1.97 -13.97 -0.35
N LEU A 100 -1.06 -13.02 -0.19
CA LEU A 100 0.27 -13.06 -0.79
C LEU A 100 1.06 -14.29 -0.33
N GLU A 101 1.04 -14.58 0.97
CA GLU A 101 1.67 -15.79 1.53
C GLU A 101 1.19 -17.05 0.80
N LYS A 102 -0.12 -17.18 0.66
CA LYS A 102 -0.75 -18.35 0.04
C LYS A 102 -0.47 -18.43 -1.46
N GLU A 103 -0.76 -17.35 -2.20
CA GLU A 103 -0.63 -17.31 -3.66
C GLU A 103 0.83 -17.50 -4.12
N ARG A 104 1.77 -16.98 -3.36
CA ARG A 104 3.20 -17.08 -3.67
C ARG A 104 3.86 -18.33 -3.07
N ASN A 105 3.13 -19.10 -2.27
CA ASN A 105 3.69 -20.20 -1.48
C ASN A 105 4.97 -19.77 -0.73
N HIS A 106 4.93 -18.58 -0.13
CA HIS A 106 6.08 -17.96 0.54
C HIS A 106 5.67 -17.50 1.94
N PRO A 107 5.96 -18.32 2.98
CA PRO A 107 5.53 -18.03 4.35
C PRO A 107 6.01 -16.66 4.84
N LEU A 108 5.14 -15.93 5.52
CA LEU A 108 5.46 -14.61 6.13
C LEU A 108 6.57 -14.71 7.20
N THR A 109 6.85 -15.91 7.69
CA THR A 109 7.93 -16.17 8.66
C THR A 109 9.31 -16.37 8.00
N THR A 110 9.35 -16.50 6.67
CA THR A 110 10.59 -16.73 5.94
C THR A 110 11.51 -15.51 6.06
N ARG A 111 12.77 -15.76 6.41
CA ARG A 111 13.80 -14.72 6.52
C ARG A 111 15.06 -15.20 5.80
N ARG A 112 15.71 -14.29 5.08
CA ARG A 112 16.98 -14.57 4.40
C ARG A 112 18.16 -14.26 5.30
N TYR A 113 18.14 -13.13 5.98
CA TYR A 113 19.25 -12.63 6.79
C TYR A 113 18.84 -12.28 8.21
N TYR A 114 17.65 -11.68 8.39
CA TYR A 114 17.17 -11.21 9.68
C TYR A 114 17.13 -12.35 10.70
N ARG A 115 17.89 -12.22 11.78
CA ARG A 115 18.09 -13.23 12.82
C ARG A 115 18.63 -14.59 12.31
N GLN A 116 19.22 -14.63 11.12
CA GLN A 116 19.88 -15.79 10.54
C GLN A 116 21.41 -15.64 10.53
N MET A 117 21.91 -14.42 10.63
CA MET A 117 23.32 -14.08 10.70
C MET A 117 23.55 -12.80 11.48
N GLU A 118 24.77 -12.59 11.96
CA GLU A 118 25.21 -11.33 12.56
C GLU A 118 25.45 -10.27 11.48
N TYR A 119 25.10 -8.99 11.77
CA TYR A 119 25.33 -7.83 10.92
C TYR A 119 25.46 -6.53 11.74
#